data_109e52c8b45e7d0bb7b0d7965c4420c4
#
_entry.id   109e52c8b45e7d0bb7b0d7965c4420c4
#
_cell.length_a   1.000
_cell.length_b   1.000
_cell.length_c   1.000
_cell.angle_alpha   90.00
_cell.angle_beta   90.00
_cell.angle_gamma   90.00
#
_symmetry.space_group_name_H-M   'P 1'
#
loop_
_entity.id
_entity.type
_entity.pdbx_description
1 polymer ?
#
loop_
_entity_poly.entity_id
_entity_poly.type
_entity_poly.pdbx_seq_one_letter_code
_entity_poly.pdbx_strand_id
1 'polypeptide(L)'
;VYIYIKALTYCEKLTSLKNTTKGQTQLTLAYGTFEEADLEGCQFVIAATDDRALNRKIAELCKEKNILINTVDDKELCSFYFPSLIKQDEVVVGISSGGNSPVLTQKIRETVEKELPPYYGALNAQLGAVREHVQRRFETEAERKSCFTEIFEAGCIKERPLTAEELDTIINRHSGREHD
;
A
#
# COMPACT_ATOMS: atom_id res chain seq x y z
N VAL A 1 11.35 4.39 5.53
CA VAL A 1 10.81 3.42 6.52
C VAL A 1 11.97 2.68 7.15
N TYR A 2 11.99 2.59 8.48
CA TYR A 2 12.97 1.81 9.23
C TYR A 2 12.32 0.51 9.70
N ILE A 3 12.94 -0.63 9.38
CA ILE A 3 12.48 -1.96 9.79
C ILE A 3 13.59 -2.61 10.62
N TYR A 4 13.26 -2.99 11.86
CA TYR A 4 14.12 -3.73 12.74
C TYR A 4 13.52 -5.12 12.99
N ILE A 5 14.30 -6.17 12.78
CA ILE A 5 13.88 -7.55 13.01
C ILE A 5 14.87 -8.20 13.97
N LYS A 6 14.36 -8.75 15.08
CA LYS A 6 15.15 -9.54 16.04
C LYS A 6 14.63 -10.98 16.08
N ALA A 7 15.53 -11.93 15.92
CA ALA A 7 15.23 -13.36 15.96
C ALA A 7 16.44 -14.19 16.39
N LEU A 8 16.19 -15.40 16.88
CA LEU A 8 17.26 -16.36 17.18
C LEU A 8 17.94 -16.89 15.90
N THR A 9 17.14 -17.07 14.85
CA THR A 9 17.60 -17.51 13.53
C THR A 9 16.85 -16.81 12.43
N TYR A 10 17.45 -16.65 11.24
CA TYR A 10 16.80 -16.11 10.06
C TYR A 10 16.78 -17.14 8.93
N CYS A 11 15.68 -17.19 8.18
CA CYS A 11 15.64 -17.94 6.92
C CYS A 11 16.42 -17.21 5.81
N GLU A 12 16.90 -17.94 4.82
CA GLU A 12 17.65 -17.39 3.67
C GLU A 12 16.89 -16.28 2.94
N LYS A 13 15.56 -16.42 2.81
CA LYS A 13 14.69 -15.43 2.16
C LYS A 13 14.71 -14.08 2.89
N LEU A 14 14.73 -14.07 4.21
CA LEU A 14 14.81 -12.83 5.00
C LEU A 14 16.19 -12.17 4.90
N THR A 15 17.23 -12.98 4.90
CA THR A 15 18.61 -12.51 4.73
C THR A 15 18.83 -11.89 3.35
N SER A 16 18.20 -12.46 2.30
CA SER A 16 18.28 -11.91 0.94
C SER A 16 17.58 -10.55 0.78
N LEU A 17 16.54 -10.27 1.55
CA LEU A 17 15.83 -8.98 1.54
C LEU A 17 16.72 -7.80 1.96
N LYS A 18 17.71 -8.03 2.83
CA LYS A 18 18.66 -6.99 3.24
C LYS A 18 19.42 -6.39 2.05
N ASN A 19 19.64 -7.18 1.00
CA ASN A 19 20.38 -6.77 -0.19
C ASN A 19 19.48 -6.17 -1.30
N THR A 20 18.14 -6.28 -1.16
CA THR A 20 17.17 -5.86 -2.17
C THR A 20 16.36 -4.63 -1.79
N THR A 21 16.44 -4.17 -0.54
CA THR A 21 15.77 -2.94 -0.11
C THR A 21 16.39 -1.73 -0.83
N LYS A 22 15.67 -1.21 -1.82
CA LYS A 22 16.01 0.02 -2.56
C LYS A 22 15.24 1.21 -2.01
N GLY A 23 15.88 2.38 -1.97
CA GLY A 23 15.24 3.63 -1.62
C GLY A 23 15.28 3.94 -0.11
N GLN A 24 14.20 4.53 0.42
CA GLN A 24 14.12 5.06 1.81
C GLN A 24 13.87 3.99 2.89
N THR A 25 13.94 2.71 2.57
CA THR A 25 13.72 1.62 3.53
C THR A 25 15.05 1.10 4.04
N GLN A 26 15.28 1.24 5.33
CA GLN A 26 16.43 0.67 6.03
C GLN A 26 16.01 -0.57 6.81
N LEU A 27 16.65 -1.71 6.54
CA LEU A 27 16.41 -2.98 7.23
C LEU A 27 17.59 -3.33 8.13
N THR A 28 17.32 -3.49 9.42
CA THR A 28 18.28 -3.99 10.40
C THR A 28 17.87 -5.38 10.88
N LEU A 29 18.79 -6.33 10.82
CA LEU A 29 18.64 -7.68 11.36
C LEU A 29 19.51 -7.81 12.61
N ALA A 30 18.91 -8.19 13.74
CA ALA A 30 19.60 -8.43 14.99
C ALA A 30 19.36 -9.88 15.47
N TYR A 31 20.41 -10.49 16.02
CA TYR A 31 20.31 -11.84 16.60
C TYR A 31 20.14 -11.75 18.11
N GLY A 32 19.27 -12.55 18.67
CA GLY A 32 19.09 -12.67 20.11
C GLY A 32 17.63 -12.84 20.52
N THR A 33 17.43 -12.95 21.83
CA THR A 33 16.13 -12.96 22.47
C THR A 33 15.55 -11.56 22.54
N PHE A 34 14.21 -11.46 22.58
CA PHE A 34 13.51 -10.19 22.76
C PHE A 34 13.89 -9.54 24.10
N GLU A 35 14.14 -8.25 24.06
CA GLU A 35 14.33 -7.36 25.21
C GLU A 35 13.35 -6.17 25.08
N GLU A 36 12.94 -5.59 26.20
CA GLU A 36 11.98 -4.47 26.18
C GLU A 36 12.55 -3.25 25.45
N ALA A 37 13.85 -3.04 25.47
CA ALA A 37 14.55 -2.01 24.72
C ALA A 37 14.35 -2.11 23.19
N ASP A 38 14.00 -3.31 22.68
CA ASP A 38 13.72 -3.49 21.25
C ASP A 38 12.47 -2.73 20.78
N LEU A 39 11.61 -2.33 21.72
CA LEU A 39 10.41 -1.53 21.42
C LEU A 39 10.67 -0.02 21.34
N GLU A 40 11.86 0.45 21.69
CA GLU A 40 12.18 1.86 21.67
C GLU A 40 12.12 2.44 20.23
N GLY A 41 11.35 3.51 20.07
CA GLY A 41 11.14 4.15 18.77
C GLY A 41 10.26 3.38 17.79
N CYS A 42 9.73 2.21 18.17
CA CYS A 42 8.80 1.45 17.35
C CYS A 42 7.42 2.13 17.30
N GLN A 43 6.83 2.21 16.10
CA GLN A 43 5.44 2.60 15.87
C GLN A 43 4.55 1.39 15.63
N PHE A 44 5.12 0.33 15.05
CA PHE A 44 4.45 -0.92 14.72
C PHE A 44 5.33 -2.09 15.15
N VAL A 45 4.70 -3.11 15.70
CA VAL A 45 5.37 -4.36 16.09
C VAL A 45 4.59 -5.54 15.51
N ILE A 46 5.32 -6.57 15.09
CA ILE A 46 4.77 -7.86 14.70
C ILE A 46 5.43 -8.90 15.59
N ALA A 47 4.64 -9.54 16.45
CA ALA A 47 5.07 -10.67 17.26
C ALA A 47 4.73 -11.98 16.53
N ALA A 48 5.76 -12.68 16.07
CA ALA A 48 5.62 -13.89 15.26
C ALA A 48 6.56 -15.00 15.78
N THR A 49 6.64 -15.16 17.10
CA THR A 49 7.42 -16.23 17.71
C THR A 49 6.54 -17.48 17.92
N ASP A 50 7.14 -18.62 18.10
CA ASP A 50 6.48 -19.86 18.50
C ASP A 50 6.18 -19.93 20.02
N ASP A 51 6.72 -18.99 20.80
CA ASP A 51 6.42 -18.82 22.23
C ASP A 51 5.22 -17.89 22.45
N ARG A 52 4.07 -18.48 22.75
CA ARG A 52 2.84 -17.73 23.03
C ARG A 52 2.91 -16.83 24.26
N ALA A 53 3.69 -17.21 25.29
CA ALA A 53 3.85 -16.40 26.48
C ALA A 53 4.68 -15.15 26.17
N LEU A 54 5.72 -15.30 25.37
CA LEU A 54 6.51 -14.17 24.87
C LEU A 54 5.68 -13.23 23.98
N ASN A 55 4.90 -13.77 23.05
CA ASN A 55 4.02 -12.97 22.20
C ASN A 55 3.01 -12.14 23.01
N ARG A 56 2.42 -12.73 24.06
CA ARG A 56 1.53 -12.04 25.01
C ARG A 56 2.25 -10.92 25.75
N LYS A 57 3.43 -11.20 26.30
CA LYS A 57 4.25 -10.19 26.97
C LYS A 57 4.58 -9.01 26.05
N ILE A 58 4.96 -9.28 24.79
CA ILE A 58 5.24 -8.24 23.82
C ILE A 58 3.99 -7.39 23.56
N ALA A 59 2.81 -8.02 23.41
CA ALA A 59 1.56 -7.33 23.18
C ALA A 59 1.15 -6.42 24.35
N GLU A 60 1.33 -6.87 25.59
CA GLU A 60 1.08 -6.09 26.81
C GLU A 60 1.99 -4.86 26.86
N LEU A 61 3.29 -5.02 26.64
CA LEU A 61 4.24 -3.91 26.58
C LEU A 61 3.92 -2.91 25.46
N CYS A 62 3.54 -3.41 24.28
CA CYS A 62 3.11 -2.54 23.19
C CYS A 62 1.88 -1.72 23.55
N LYS A 63 0.90 -2.33 24.22
CA LYS A 63 -0.31 -1.64 24.70
C LYS A 63 0.02 -0.53 25.69
N GLU A 64 0.89 -0.80 26.66
CA GLU A 64 1.35 0.18 27.66
C GLU A 64 2.08 1.37 27.01
N LYS A 65 2.87 1.09 25.97
CA LYS A 65 3.65 2.11 25.23
C LYS A 65 2.88 2.75 24.06
N ASN A 66 1.59 2.41 23.85
CA ASN A 66 0.78 2.85 22.70
C ASN A 66 1.41 2.54 21.35
N ILE A 67 2.05 1.39 21.21
CA ILE A 67 2.62 0.87 19.99
C ILE A 67 1.60 -0.07 19.32
N LEU A 68 1.39 0.07 18.01
CA LEU A 68 0.51 -0.83 17.28
C LEU A 68 1.14 -2.23 17.16
N ILE A 69 0.38 -3.27 17.51
CA ILE A 69 0.84 -4.67 17.52
C ILE A 69 -0.05 -5.56 16.68
N ASN A 70 0.59 -6.43 15.89
CA ASN A 70 -0.04 -7.59 15.29
C ASN A 70 0.66 -8.84 15.80
N THR A 71 -0.09 -9.74 16.43
CA THR A 71 0.41 -11.04 16.90
C THR A 71 -0.10 -12.12 15.96
N VAL A 72 0.84 -12.89 15.39
CA VAL A 72 0.48 -13.98 14.48
C VAL A 72 -0.31 -15.05 15.25
N ASP A 73 -1.40 -15.51 14.64
CA ASP A 73 -2.32 -16.54 15.17
C ASP A 73 -3.01 -16.23 16.51
N ASP A 74 -2.95 -14.97 16.99
CA ASP A 74 -3.67 -14.56 18.21
C ASP A 74 -4.36 -13.21 17.98
N LYS A 75 -5.65 -13.28 17.59
CA LYS A 75 -6.46 -12.09 17.27
C LYS A 75 -6.66 -11.17 18.48
N GLU A 76 -6.79 -11.69 19.69
CA GLU A 76 -7.09 -10.89 20.89
C GLU A 76 -5.92 -10.01 21.31
N LEU A 77 -4.71 -10.38 20.92
CA LEU A 77 -3.50 -9.61 21.17
C LEU A 77 -3.20 -8.56 20.10
N CYS A 78 -3.98 -8.52 19.01
CA CYS A 78 -3.75 -7.58 17.93
C CYS A 78 -4.48 -6.25 18.17
N SER A 79 -3.80 -5.13 17.92
CA SER A 79 -4.41 -3.80 17.82
C SER A 79 -4.70 -3.37 16.38
N PHE A 80 -4.15 -4.08 15.39
CA PHE A 80 -4.45 -3.90 13.96
C PHE A 80 -4.29 -5.21 13.18
N TYR A 81 -4.88 -5.25 11.98
CA TYR A 81 -4.80 -6.40 11.09
C TYR A 81 -4.30 -5.99 9.73
N PHE A 82 -3.39 -6.78 9.16
CA PHE A 82 -2.99 -6.60 7.77
C PHE A 82 -4.12 -7.02 6.83
N PRO A 83 -4.49 -6.15 5.88
CA PRO A 83 -5.44 -6.54 4.85
C PRO A 83 -4.80 -7.50 3.84
N SER A 84 -5.61 -8.32 3.20
CA SER A 84 -5.22 -8.99 1.95
C SER A 84 -5.14 -7.95 0.85
N LEU A 85 -4.03 -7.90 0.12
CA LEU A 85 -3.76 -6.85 -0.86
C LEU A 85 -3.83 -7.38 -2.29
N ILE A 86 -4.47 -6.59 -3.18
CA ILE A 86 -4.29 -6.66 -4.63
C ILE A 86 -3.46 -5.45 -5.02
N LYS A 87 -2.43 -5.65 -5.83
CA LYS A 87 -1.54 -4.57 -6.26
C LYS A 87 -1.37 -4.59 -7.77
N GLN A 88 -1.64 -3.43 -8.40
CA GLN A 88 -1.31 -3.15 -9.79
C GLN A 88 -0.50 -1.84 -9.82
N ASP A 89 0.81 -1.95 -9.92
CA ASP A 89 1.76 -0.84 -9.76
C ASP A 89 1.52 -0.08 -8.46
N GLU A 90 1.09 1.20 -8.50
CA GLU A 90 0.77 2.02 -7.34
C GLU A 90 -0.71 1.95 -6.92
N VAL A 91 -1.56 1.24 -7.69
CA VAL A 91 -2.95 1.00 -7.29
C VAL A 91 -2.99 -0.15 -6.31
N VAL A 92 -3.56 0.08 -5.13
CA VAL A 92 -3.67 -0.94 -4.08
C VAL A 92 -5.11 -1.06 -3.60
N VAL A 93 -5.63 -2.29 -3.58
CA VAL A 93 -6.92 -2.63 -2.97
C VAL A 93 -6.67 -3.45 -1.71
N GLY A 94 -7.13 -2.96 -0.57
CA GLY A 94 -7.03 -3.65 0.71
C GLY A 94 -8.35 -4.28 1.12
N ILE A 95 -8.34 -5.56 1.49
CA ILE A 95 -9.54 -6.31 1.90
C ILE A 95 -9.31 -6.87 3.30
N SER A 96 -10.18 -6.52 4.24
CA SER A 96 -10.10 -6.99 5.63
C SER A 96 -11.44 -7.53 6.11
N SER A 97 -11.40 -8.58 6.92
CA SER A 97 -12.55 -9.11 7.66
C SER A 97 -12.47 -8.80 9.17
N GLY A 98 -11.62 -7.84 9.57
CA GLY A 98 -11.36 -7.54 10.98
C GLY A 98 -10.75 -8.75 11.74
N GLY A 99 -9.94 -9.54 11.05
CA GLY A 99 -9.30 -10.74 11.63
C GLY A 99 -10.25 -11.95 11.82
N ASN A 100 -11.51 -11.88 11.32
CA ASN A 100 -12.49 -12.95 11.55
C ASN A 100 -12.36 -14.12 10.57
N SER A 101 -12.04 -13.86 9.31
CA SER A 101 -12.05 -14.89 8.28
C SER A 101 -11.05 -14.66 7.16
N PRO A 102 -9.85 -15.26 7.24
CA PRO A 102 -8.89 -15.25 6.12
C PRO A 102 -9.48 -15.88 4.84
N VAL A 103 -10.32 -16.91 4.97
CA VAL A 103 -10.99 -17.56 3.81
C VAL A 103 -11.92 -16.60 3.09
N LEU A 104 -12.69 -15.80 3.83
CA LEU A 104 -13.58 -14.79 3.24
C LEU A 104 -12.77 -13.70 2.51
N THR A 105 -11.72 -13.17 3.13
CA THR A 105 -10.87 -12.16 2.51
C THR A 105 -10.18 -12.69 1.25
N GLN A 106 -9.74 -13.94 1.26
CA GLN A 106 -9.17 -14.60 0.09
C GLN A 106 -10.19 -14.70 -1.05
N LYS A 107 -11.43 -15.12 -0.74
CA LYS A 107 -12.48 -15.25 -1.76
C LYS A 107 -12.89 -13.91 -2.37
N ILE A 108 -13.01 -12.86 -1.53
CA ILE A 108 -13.29 -11.50 -2.01
C ILE A 108 -12.11 -11.01 -2.87
N ARG A 109 -10.87 -11.23 -2.43
CA ARG A 109 -9.69 -10.88 -3.20
C ARG A 109 -9.71 -11.48 -4.60
N GLU A 110 -9.92 -12.80 -4.72
CA GLU A 110 -10.00 -13.51 -6.00
C GLU A 110 -11.09 -12.93 -6.92
N THR A 111 -12.23 -12.52 -6.34
CA THR A 111 -13.32 -11.91 -7.10
C THR A 111 -12.94 -10.53 -7.62
N VAL A 112 -12.43 -9.65 -6.73
CA VAL A 112 -12.04 -8.29 -7.10
C VAL A 112 -10.87 -8.29 -8.09
N GLU A 113 -9.88 -9.19 -7.91
CA GLU A 113 -8.71 -9.30 -8.78
C GLU A 113 -9.09 -9.67 -10.23
N LYS A 114 -10.16 -10.46 -10.42
CA LYS A 114 -10.70 -10.79 -11.75
C LYS A 114 -11.43 -9.64 -12.42
N GLU A 115 -12.11 -8.82 -11.62
CA GLU A 115 -12.90 -7.67 -12.11
C GLU A 115 -12.05 -6.39 -12.28
N LEU A 116 -10.85 -6.34 -11.68
CA LEU A 116 -10.00 -5.17 -11.75
C LEU A 116 -9.27 -5.11 -13.11
N PRO A 117 -9.55 -4.11 -13.96
CA PRO A 117 -8.95 -4.01 -15.28
C PRO A 117 -7.41 -3.94 -15.22
N PRO A 118 -6.70 -4.71 -16.06
CA PRO A 118 -5.23 -4.82 -15.98
C PRO A 118 -4.50 -3.51 -16.33
N TYR A 119 -5.17 -2.58 -16.99
CA TYR A 119 -4.61 -1.28 -17.40
C TYR A 119 -4.73 -0.19 -16.34
N TYR A 120 -5.38 -0.42 -15.18
CA TYR A 120 -5.58 0.61 -14.16
C TYR A 120 -4.29 1.12 -13.54
N GLY A 121 -3.29 0.26 -13.33
CA GLY A 121 -1.97 0.68 -12.86
C GLY A 121 -1.33 1.71 -13.79
N ALA A 122 -1.33 1.42 -15.09
CA ALA A 122 -0.77 2.30 -16.11
C ALA A 122 -1.57 3.61 -16.27
N LEU A 123 -2.90 3.58 -16.19
CA LEU A 123 -3.74 4.79 -16.18
C LEU A 123 -3.47 5.64 -14.94
N ASN A 124 -3.32 5.03 -13.76
CA ASN A 124 -2.98 5.76 -12.54
C ASN A 124 -1.63 6.48 -12.67
N ALA A 125 -0.62 5.82 -13.23
CA ALA A 125 0.68 6.43 -13.48
C ALA A 125 0.56 7.63 -14.44
N GLN A 126 -0.23 7.51 -15.51
CA GLN A 126 -0.48 8.59 -16.44
C GLN A 126 -1.19 9.78 -15.78
N LEU A 127 -2.25 9.54 -15.01
CA LEU A 127 -2.96 10.59 -14.27
C LEU A 127 -2.03 11.33 -13.30
N GLY A 128 -1.12 10.59 -12.66
CA GLY A 128 -0.07 11.17 -11.82
C GLY A 128 0.88 12.06 -12.62
N ALA A 129 1.33 11.61 -13.79
CA ALA A 129 2.28 12.34 -14.63
C ALA A 129 1.70 13.67 -15.18
N VAL A 130 0.40 13.69 -15.53
CA VAL A 130 -0.24 14.92 -16.05
C VAL A 130 -0.77 15.85 -14.95
N ARG A 131 -0.68 15.45 -13.67
CA ARG A 131 -1.29 16.15 -12.54
C ARG A 131 -0.85 17.61 -12.43
N GLU A 132 0.46 17.86 -12.46
CA GLU A 132 0.96 19.23 -12.37
C GLU A 132 0.53 20.10 -13.56
N HIS A 133 0.50 19.53 -14.76
CA HIS A 133 0.07 20.25 -15.97
C HIS A 133 -1.38 20.69 -15.85
N VAL A 134 -2.28 19.77 -15.46
CA VAL A 134 -3.70 20.08 -15.23
C VAL A 134 -3.87 21.10 -14.10
N GLN A 135 -3.10 20.97 -12.98
CA GLN A 135 -3.18 21.93 -11.88
C GLN A 135 -2.79 23.34 -12.26
N ARG A 136 -1.80 23.51 -13.14
CA ARG A 136 -1.38 24.84 -13.63
C ARG A 136 -2.34 25.41 -14.68
N ARG A 137 -3.08 24.55 -15.38
CA ARG A 137 -3.95 24.95 -16.50
C ARG A 137 -5.32 25.41 -16.05
N PHE A 138 -5.84 24.86 -14.96
CA PHE A 138 -7.20 25.08 -14.48
C PHE A 138 -7.20 25.68 -13.07
N GLU A 139 -7.98 26.75 -12.90
CA GLU A 139 -8.00 27.50 -11.63
C GLU A 139 -8.86 26.78 -10.58
N THR A 140 -10.00 26.22 -10.99
CA THR A 140 -10.97 25.63 -10.07
C THR A 140 -10.78 24.12 -9.89
N GLU A 141 -11.18 23.61 -8.73
CA GLU A 141 -11.19 22.18 -8.46
C GLU A 141 -12.17 21.43 -9.39
N ALA A 142 -13.31 22.06 -9.70
CA ALA A 142 -14.33 21.48 -10.56
C ALA A 142 -13.81 21.23 -11.99
N GLU A 143 -13.11 22.19 -12.57
CA GLU A 143 -12.49 22.06 -13.90
C GLU A 143 -11.42 20.94 -13.90
N ARG A 144 -10.54 20.94 -12.90
CA ARG A 144 -9.53 19.90 -12.76
C ARG A 144 -10.15 18.50 -12.63
N LYS A 145 -11.19 18.37 -11.82
CA LYS A 145 -11.91 17.11 -11.64
C LYS A 145 -12.55 16.65 -12.94
N SER A 146 -13.22 17.56 -13.66
CA SER A 146 -13.86 17.25 -14.95
C SER A 146 -12.83 16.76 -15.98
N CYS A 147 -11.70 17.45 -16.11
CA CYS A 147 -10.61 17.06 -17.00
C CYS A 147 -10.04 15.67 -16.64
N PHE A 148 -9.74 15.42 -15.36
CA PHE A 148 -9.24 14.11 -14.93
C PHE A 148 -10.26 12.99 -15.13
N THR A 149 -11.54 13.27 -14.91
CA THR A 149 -12.61 12.28 -15.15
C THR A 149 -12.65 11.89 -16.62
N GLU A 150 -12.60 12.84 -17.54
CA GLU A 150 -12.62 12.56 -18.96
C GLU A 150 -11.36 11.81 -19.43
N ILE A 151 -10.16 12.17 -18.94
CA ILE A 151 -8.92 11.42 -19.23
C ILE A 151 -9.07 9.96 -18.77
N PHE A 152 -9.59 9.74 -17.57
CA PHE A 152 -9.79 8.40 -17.03
C PHE A 152 -10.81 7.61 -17.85
N GLU A 153 -11.97 8.18 -18.14
CA GLU A 153 -13.04 7.53 -18.92
C GLU A 153 -12.58 7.18 -20.33
N ALA A 154 -11.87 8.11 -21.00
CA ALA A 154 -11.31 7.85 -22.32
C ALA A 154 -10.26 6.72 -22.29
N GLY A 155 -9.43 6.67 -21.25
CA GLY A 155 -8.50 5.56 -21.03
C GLY A 155 -9.19 4.23 -20.76
N CYS A 156 -10.31 4.23 -20.02
CA CYS A 156 -11.13 3.04 -19.80
C CYS A 156 -11.77 2.52 -21.08
N ILE A 157 -12.31 3.43 -21.93
CA ILE A 157 -12.89 3.05 -23.23
C ILE A 157 -11.83 2.40 -24.15
N LYS A 158 -10.60 2.88 -24.08
CA LYS A 158 -9.48 2.39 -24.90
C LYS A 158 -8.72 1.22 -24.26
N GLU A 159 -9.02 0.90 -23.02
CA GLU A 159 -8.34 -0.13 -22.20
C GLU A 159 -6.81 0.07 -22.14
N ARG A 160 -6.35 1.32 -22.17
CA ARG A 160 -4.94 1.71 -22.14
C ARG A 160 -4.76 3.17 -21.73
N PRO A 161 -3.54 3.59 -21.33
CA PRO A 161 -3.18 5.00 -21.27
C PRO A 161 -3.38 5.71 -22.60
N LEU A 162 -3.72 6.99 -22.55
CA LEU A 162 -3.89 7.83 -23.71
C LEU A 162 -2.53 8.23 -24.31
N THR A 163 -2.50 8.51 -25.63
CA THR A 163 -1.33 9.11 -26.25
C THR A 163 -1.19 10.58 -25.83
N ALA A 164 -0.04 11.20 -26.09
CA ALA A 164 0.17 12.62 -25.83
C ALA A 164 -0.85 13.50 -26.58
N GLU A 165 -1.12 13.19 -27.85
CA GLU A 165 -2.12 13.91 -28.67
C GLU A 165 -3.55 13.79 -28.12
N GLU A 166 -3.93 12.61 -27.64
CA GLU A 166 -5.23 12.37 -27.01
C GLU A 166 -5.37 13.17 -25.70
N LEU A 167 -4.32 13.21 -24.88
CA LEU A 167 -4.28 14.00 -23.66
C LEU A 167 -4.40 15.50 -23.94
N ASP A 168 -3.59 16.01 -24.89
CA ASP A 168 -3.58 17.41 -25.26
C ASP A 168 -4.95 17.84 -25.81
N THR A 169 -5.60 16.99 -26.59
CA THR A 169 -6.96 17.23 -27.11
C THR A 169 -7.97 17.41 -25.97
N ILE A 170 -7.95 16.53 -24.97
CA ILE A 170 -8.87 16.63 -23.82
C ILE A 170 -8.57 17.88 -23.00
N ILE A 171 -7.31 18.11 -22.64
CA ILE A 171 -6.89 19.24 -21.81
C ILE A 171 -7.21 20.58 -22.48
N ASN A 172 -6.96 20.71 -23.79
CA ASN A 172 -7.24 21.95 -24.55
C ASN A 172 -8.74 22.22 -24.64
N ARG A 173 -9.56 21.20 -24.91
CA ARG A 173 -11.04 21.34 -24.95
C ARG A 173 -11.59 21.87 -23.62
N HIS A 174 -11.14 21.33 -22.49
CA HIS A 174 -11.54 21.83 -21.17
C HIS A 174 -11.07 23.26 -20.87
N SER A 175 -9.98 23.69 -21.48
CA SER A 175 -9.47 25.06 -21.28
C SER A 175 -10.12 26.13 -22.18
N GLY A 176 -11.13 25.78 -23.01
CA GLY A 176 -11.78 26.69 -23.94
C GLY A 176 -10.88 27.18 -25.08
N ARG A 177 -9.75 26.54 -25.31
CA ARG A 177 -8.86 26.78 -26.42
C ARG A 177 -9.10 25.71 -27.48
N GLU A 178 -10.14 25.90 -28.31
CA GLU A 178 -10.22 25.20 -29.59
C GLU A 178 -9.03 25.66 -30.43
N HIS A 179 -8.45 24.75 -31.17
CA HIS A 179 -7.37 25.05 -32.09
C HIS A 179 -7.88 26.04 -33.15
N ASP A 180 -7.33 27.26 -33.17
CA ASP A 180 -7.24 28.09 -34.39
C ASP A 180 -6.10 27.57 -35.28
#